data_a1d156a585751e90471de6a954000532
#
_entry.id   a1d156a585751e90471de6a954000532
#
_cell.length_a   1.000
_cell.length_b   1.000
_cell.length_c   1.000
_cell.angle_alpha   90.00
_cell.angle_beta   90.00
_cell.angle_gamma   90.00
#
_symmetry.space_group_name_H-M   'P 1'
#
loop_
_entity.id
_entity.type
_entity.pdbx_description
1 polymer ?
#
loop_
_entity_poly.entity_id
_entity_poly.type
_entity_poly.pdbx_seq_one_letter_code
_entity_poly.pdbx_strand_id
1 'polypeptide(L)'
;ELVGDTALTSVQVEWIFLENRMVKKYYFERTKGVWMLEAINLRQIEQGENEDFVTFYSRFVTDSIYQSRHIREPLEYITIDPDDEFSILETTLDLNQWYAFRPILPVDKLSNINYGQKNSDNSNTKILKVNGIGNGYTNIFYFRRHRGEWELYKYEDTSI
;
A
#
# COMPACT_ATOMS: atom_id res chain seq x y z
N GLU A 1 -0.79 12.65 13.28
CA GLU A 1 -0.19 11.59 14.12
C GLU A 1 1.30 11.82 14.42
N LEU A 2 2.12 12.28 13.45
CA LEU A 2 3.53 12.55 13.65
C LEU A 2 3.82 13.69 14.63
N VAL A 3 2.92 14.67 14.74
CA VAL A 3 3.11 15.86 15.57
C VAL A 3 2.93 15.56 17.06
N GLY A 4 2.21 14.48 17.41
CA GLY A 4 1.92 14.10 18.79
C GLY A 4 2.91 13.12 19.42
N ASP A 5 3.73 12.42 18.62
CA ASP A 5 4.64 11.41 19.13
C ASP A 5 6.04 11.98 19.39
N THR A 6 6.32 12.22 20.68
CA THR A 6 7.60 12.78 21.14
C THR A 6 8.74 11.76 21.18
N ALA A 7 8.45 10.45 21.10
CA ALA A 7 9.44 9.39 21.09
C ALA A 7 10.05 9.16 19.70
N LEU A 8 9.36 9.59 18.64
CA LEU A 8 9.81 9.43 17.26
C LEU A 8 10.81 10.54 16.89
N THR A 9 12.02 10.16 16.50
CA THR A 9 13.11 11.09 16.17
C THR A 9 13.51 11.10 14.70
N SER A 10 13.12 10.08 13.92
CA SER A 10 13.43 10.00 12.50
C SER A 10 12.25 9.46 11.69
N VAL A 11 12.11 9.93 10.45
CA VAL A 11 11.13 9.47 9.49
C VAL A 11 11.76 9.42 8.10
N GLN A 12 11.51 8.36 7.36
CA GLN A 12 11.84 8.24 5.96
C GLN A 12 10.57 8.21 5.12
N VAL A 13 10.51 9.04 4.11
CA VAL A 13 9.42 9.04 3.11
C VAL A 13 10.01 8.59 1.78
N GLU A 14 9.41 7.55 1.20
CA GLU A 14 9.79 7.03 -0.11
C GLU A 14 8.72 7.34 -1.13
N TRP A 15 9.12 7.87 -2.27
CA TRP A 15 8.31 7.94 -3.47
C TRP A 15 8.81 6.90 -4.47
N ILE A 16 7.93 5.98 -4.83
CA ILE A 16 8.23 4.88 -5.74
C ILE A 16 7.56 5.19 -7.08
N PHE A 17 8.38 5.46 -8.10
CA PHE A 17 7.91 5.74 -9.45
C PHE A 17 7.92 4.44 -10.25
N LEU A 18 6.72 3.93 -10.55
CA LEU A 18 6.55 2.59 -11.12
C LEU A 18 7.02 2.51 -12.56
N GLU A 19 6.73 3.53 -13.36
CA GLU A 19 7.09 3.57 -14.78
C GLU A 19 8.61 3.63 -14.99
N ASN A 20 9.28 4.52 -14.27
CA ASN A 20 10.72 4.73 -14.40
C ASN A 20 11.55 3.77 -13.54
N ARG A 21 10.91 3.00 -12.66
CA ARG A 21 11.56 2.11 -11.68
C ARG A 21 12.59 2.84 -10.82
N MET A 22 12.20 3.99 -10.30
CA MET A 22 13.02 4.84 -9.45
C MET A 22 12.41 4.99 -8.08
N VAL A 23 13.24 5.13 -7.06
CA VAL A 23 12.84 5.46 -5.69
C VAL A 23 13.52 6.75 -5.28
N LYS A 24 12.73 7.69 -4.79
CA LYS A 24 13.22 8.92 -4.17
C LYS A 24 12.94 8.88 -2.67
N LYS A 25 13.99 8.94 -1.88
CA LYS A 25 13.91 8.89 -0.42
C LYS A 25 14.20 10.24 0.19
N TYR A 26 13.37 10.64 1.13
CA TYR A 26 13.52 11.82 1.95
C TYR A 26 13.75 11.39 3.39
N TYR A 27 14.83 11.89 3.99
CA TYR A 27 15.21 11.59 5.38
C TYR A 27 14.94 12.81 6.24
N PHE A 28 14.09 12.63 7.24
CA PHE A 28 13.76 13.69 8.19
C PHE A 28 14.23 13.29 9.59
N GLU A 29 14.81 14.25 10.31
CA GLU A 29 15.14 14.09 11.72
C GLU A 29 14.49 15.20 12.55
N ARG A 30 14.14 14.86 13.79
CA ARG A 30 13.56 15.79 14.73
C ARG A 30 14.66 16.30 15.66
N THR A 31 14.91 17.61 15.59
CA THR A 31 15.88 18.30 16.42
C THR A 31 15.18 19.41 17.18
N LYS A 32 15.25 19.37 18.52
CA LYS A 32 14.60 20.36 19.42
C LYS A 32 13.10 20.57 19.09
N GLY A 33 12.39 19.47 18.82
CA GLY A 33 10.96 19.48 18.51
C GLY A 33 10.59 19.90 17.09
N VAL A 34 11.56 20.18 16.22
CA VAL A 34 11.33 20.59 14.84
C VAL A 34 11.81 19.50 13.87
N TRP A 35 10.97 19.16 12.93
CA TRP A 35 11.32 18.24 11.83
C TRP A 35 12.14 18.95 10.76
N MET A 36 13.29 18.39 10.46
CA MET A 36 14.24 18.91 9.47
C MET A 36 14.50 17.87 8.39
N LEU A 37 14.48 18.31 7.13
CA LEU A 37 14.92 17.48 6.01
C LEU A 37 16.45 17.41 6.01
N GLU A 38 17.00 16.22 6.23
CA GLU A 38 18.46 16.01 6.35
C GLU A 38 19.10 15.56 5.03
N ALA A 39 18.39 14.73 4.26
CA ALA A 39 18.93 14.18 3.02
C ALA A 39 17.84 13.79 2.03
N ILE A 40 18.20 13.82 0.75
CA ILE A 40 17.39 13.30 -0.36
C ILE A 40 18.27 12.33 -1.16
N ASN A 41 17.74 11.16 -1.45
CA ASN A 41 18.41 10.14 -2.26
C ASN A 41 17.49 9.70 -3.41
N LEU A 42 18.02 9.63 -4.61
CA LEU A 42 17.35 9.12 -5.81
C LEU A 42 18.15 7.93 -6.34
N ARG A 43 17.51 6.77 -6.50
CA ARG A 43 18.15 5.57 -7.02
C ARG A 43 17.21 4.75 -7.89
N GLN A 44 17.77 3.84 -8.68
CA GLN A 44 16.98 2.83 -9.38
C GLN A 44 16.46 1.77 -8.39
N ILE A 45 15.31 1.20 -8.70
CA ILE A 45 14.79 0.04 -7.97
C ILE A 45 15.67 -1.16 -8.30
N GLU A 46 16.34 -1.69 -7.29
CA GLU A 46 17.14 -2.90 -7.39
C GLU A 46 16.33 -4.13 -6.99
N GLN A 47 16.84 -5.32 -7.27
CA GLN A 47 16.19 -6.56 -6.85
C GLN A 47 16.48 -6.85 -5.38
N GLY A 48 15.75 -6.19 -4.50
CA GLY A 48 15.72 -6.47 -3.07
C GLY A 48 14.33 -6.97 -2.65
N GLU A 49 14.15 -7.37 -1.40
CA GLU A 49 12.92 -8.00 -0.95
C GLU A 49 11.69 -7.05 -0.97
N ASN A 50 11.87 -5.76 -0.66
CA ASN A 50 10.80 -4.78 -0.82
C ASN A 50 10.55 -4.42 -2.29
N GLU A 51 11.56 -4.47 -3.09
CA GLU A 51 11.53 -4.19 -4.52
C GLU A 51 10.90 -5.32 -5.31
N ASP A 52 10.91 -6.53 -4.75
CA ASP A 52 10.15 -7.68 -5.23
C ASP A 52 8.64 -7.40 -5.20
N PHE A 53 8.12 -6.81 -4.14
CA PHE A 53 6.73 -6.36 -4.09
C PHE A 53 6.41 -5.31 -5.16
N VAL A 54 7.29 -4.34 -5.38
CA VAL A 54 7.10 -3.30 -6.40
C VAL A 54 7.04 -3.90 -7.80
N THR A 55 7.92 -4.85 -8.09
CA THR A 55 7.92 -5.59 -9.37
C THR A 55 6.62 -6.39 -9.55
N PHE A 56 6.18 -7.09 -8.52
CA PHE A 56 4.88 -7.77 -8.51
C PHE A 56 3.73 -6.78 -8.73
N TYR A 57 3.68 -5.69 -7.95
CA TYR A 57 2.60 -4.72 -8.01
C TYR A 57 2.47 -4.07 -9.38
N SER A 58 3.59 -3.68 -9.99
CA SER A 58 3.58 -3.08 -11.34
C SER A 58 2.93 -4.00 -12.38
N ARG A 59 3.19 -5.29 -12.30
CA ARG A 59 2.57 -6.28 -13.18
C ARG A 59 1.11 -6.57 -12.79
N PHE A 60 0.83 -6.64 -11.51
CA PHE A 60 -0.52 -6.87 -10.98
C PHE A 60 -1.52 -5.81 -11.46
N VAL A 61 -1.13 -4.55 -11.56
CA VAL A 61 -2.02 -3.47 -11.98
C VAL A 61 -2.13 -3.29 -13.49
N THR A 62 -1.21 -3.85 -14.27
CA THR A 62 -1.16 -3.69 -15.74
C THR A 62 -1.55 -4.94 -16.53
N ASP A 63 -1.49 -6.11 -15.93
CA ASP A 63 -1.76 -7.40 -16.58
C ASP A 63 -2.93 -8.12 -15.88
N SER A 64 -4.09 -8.13 -16.50
CA SER A 64 -5.31 -8.71 -15.92
C SER A 64 -5.25 -10.22 -15.74
N ILE A 65 -4.52 -10.92 -16.60
CA ILE A 65 -4.33 -12.38 -16.50
C ILE A 65 -3.42 -12.69 -15.31
N TYR A 66 -2.33 -11.96 -15.19
CA TYR A 66 -1.45 -12.05 -14.03
C TYR A 66 -2.19 -11.72 -12.74
N GLN A 67 -2.96 -10.62 -12.73
CA GLN A 67 -3.79 -10.20 -11.60
C GLN A 67 -4.72 -11.32 -11.14
N SER A 68 -5.45 -11.96 -12.05
CA SER A 68 -6.42 -13.02 -11.71
C SER A 68 -5.77 -14.23 -11.02
N ARG A 69 -4.50 -14.51 -11.34
CA ARG A 69 -3.74 -15.61 -10.73
C ARG A 69 -3.14 -15.26 -9.37
N HIS A 70 -3.13 -13.98 -9.01
CA HIS A 70 -2.54 -13.46 -7.78
C HIS A 70 -3.57 -12.82 -6.85
N ILE A 71 -4.83 -13.21 -7.00
CA ILE A 71 -5.92 -12.88 -6.08
C ILE A 71 -6.37 -14.18 -5.42
N ARG A 72 -6.40 -14.20 -4.09
CA ARG A 72 -7.00 -15.30 -3.34
C ARG A 72 -8.48 -15.41 -3.67
N GLU A 73 -8.95 -16.59 -3.96
CA GLU A 73 -10.37 -16.85 -4.21
C GLU A 73 -10.92 -17.85 -3.17
N PRO A 74 -11.96 -17.47 -2.42
CA PRO A 74 -12.62 -16.16 -2.41
C PRO A 74 -11.76 -15.09 -1.75
N LEU A 75 -11.86 -13.86 -2.27
CA LEU A 75 -11.19 -12.69 -1.71
C LEU A 75 -11.98 -12.22 -0.48
N GLU A 76 -11.32 -12.03 0.65
CA GLU A 76 -11.95 -11.38 1.81
C GLU A 76 -12.31 -9.93 1.47
N TYR A 77 -13.54 -9.54 1.78
CA TYR A 77 -14.06 -8.21 1.49
C TYR A 77 -14.73 -7.60 2.69
N ILE A 78 -14.31 -6.38 3.02
CA ILE A 78 -14.88 -5.58 4.10
C ILE A 78 -15.44 -4.30 3.49
N THR A 79 -16.68 -3.98 3.83
CA THR A 79 -17.35 -2.76 3.40
C THR A 79 -18.29 -2.25 4.48
N ILE A 80 -18.85 -1.07 4.26
CA ILE A 80 -19.92 -0.54 5.11
C ILE A 80 -21.20 -1.31 4.78
N ASP A 81 -21.95 -1.69 5.82
CA ASP A 81 -23.22 -2.39 5.67
C ASP A 81 -24.21 -1.46 4.95
N PRO A 82 -24.79 -1.86 3.81
CA PRO A 82 -25.74 -1.02 3.09
C PRO A 82 -27.05 -0.77 3.86
N ASP A 83 -27.37 -1.64 4.82
CA ASP A 83 -28.58 -1.52 5.65
C ASP A 83 -28.33 -0.75 6.96
N ASP A 84 -27.05 -0.60 7.35
CA ASP A 84 -26.65 0.14 8.56
C ASP A 84 -25.28 0.82 8.36
N GLU A 85 -25.30 2.09 8.00
CA GLU A 85 -24.09 2.89 7.72
C GLU A 85 -23.08 3.00 8.88
N PHE A 86 -23.46 2.59 10.08
CA PHE A 86 -22.58 2.55 11.26
C PHE A 86 -21.96 1.18 11.50
N SER A 87 -22.31 0.20 10.69
CA SER A 87 -21.84 -1.18 10.80
C SER A 87 -20.93 -1.56 9.64
N ILE A 88 -20.07 -2.55 9.89
CA ILE A 88 -19.17 -3.12 8.91
C ILE A 88 -19.69 -4.47 8.50
N LEU A 89 -19.75 -4.71 7.20
CA LEU A 89 -20.07 -5.99 6.60
C LEU A 89 -18.78 -6.71 6.18
N GLU A 90 -18.57 -7.89 6.71
CA GLU A 90 -17.47 -8.79 6.31
C GLU A 90 -18.05 -9.91 5.42
N THR A 91 -17.51 -10.05 4.23
CA THR A 91 -17.96 -11.04 3.24
C THR A 91 -16.81 -11.46 2.34
N THR A 92 -17.11 -12.08 1.23
CA THR A 92 -16.12 -12.49 0.24
C THR A 92 -16.56 -12.11 -1.16
N LEU A 93 -15.58 -11.94 -2.06
CA LEU A 93 -15.79 -11.73 -3.49
C LEU A 93 -15.16 -12.89 -4.27
N ASP A 94 -15.86 -13.36 -5.29
CA ASP A 94 -15.25 -14.17 -6.34
C ASP A 94 -14.54 -13.28 -7.37
N LEU A 95 -13.81 -13.87 -8.31
CA LEU A 95 -13.08 -13.12 -9.33
C LEU A 95 -14.00 -12.28 -10.22
N ASN A 96 -15.19 -12.76 -10.55
CA ASN A 96 -16.13 -11.99 -11.38
C ASN A 96 -16.64 -10.75 -10.64
N GLN A 97 -16.94 -10.89 -9.37
CA GLN A 97 -17.32 -9.77 -8.50
C GLN A 97 -16.17 -8.77 -8.35
N TRP A 98 -14.93 -9.26 -8.16
CA TRP A 98 -13.75 -8.40 -8.12
C TRP A 98 -13.66 -7.55 -9.39
N TYR A 99 -13.72 -8.16 -10.57
CA TYR A 99 -13.64 -7.43 -11.84
C TYR A 99 -14.80 -6.49 -12.09
N ALA A 100 -15.99 -6.76 -11.52
CA ALA A 100 -17.13 -5.87 -11.61
C ALA A 100 -17.00 -4.63 -10.70
N PHE A 101 -16.38 -4.77 -9.53
CA PHE A 101 -16.38 -3.75 -8.48
C PHE A 101 -15.01 -3.17 -8.17
N ARG A 102 -13.94 -3.73 -8.73
CA ARG A 102 -12.59 -3.29 -8.39
C ARG A 102 -12.41 -1.79 -8.58
N PRO A 103 -11.79 -1.12 -7.60
CA PRO A 103 -11.44 0.29 -7.74
C PRO A 103 -10.27 0.48 -8.69
N ILE A 104 -10.03 1.73 -9.06
CA ILE A 104 -8.84 2.10 -9.82
C ILE A 104 -7.62 2.02 -8.89
N LEU A 105 -6.68 1.14 -9.25
CA LEU A 105 -5.41 1.01 -8.54
C LEU A 105 -4.40 2.04 -9.06
N PRO A 106 -3.56 2.63 -8.19
CA PRO A 106 -2.49 3.52 -8.63
C PRO A 106 -1.51 2.81 -9.57
N VAL A 107 -1.21 3.43 -10.70
CA VAL A 107 -0.28 2.89 -11.71
C VAL A 107 0.99 3.73 -11.89
N ASP A 108 1.00 4.96 -11.39
CA ASP A 108 2.10 5.92 -11.60
C ASP A 108 3.13 5.84 -10.48
N LYS A 109 2.70 6.03 -9.24
CA LYS A 109 3.57 6.11 -8.08
C LYS A 109 2.92 5.60 -6.82
N LEU A 110 3.74 5.09 -5.93
CA LEU A 110 3.39 4.73 -4.57
C LEU A 110 4.23 5.54 -3.60
N SER A 111 3.74 5.73 -2.39
CA SER A 111 4.52 6.29 -1.30
C SER A 111 4.61 5.31 -0.15
N ASN A 112 5.73 5.34 0.57
CA ASN A 112 5.94 4.57 1.77
C ASN A 112 6.53 5.47 2.85
N ILE A 113 6.05 5.33 4.09
CA ILE A 113 6.52 6.09 5.24
C ILE A 113 7.04 5.12 6.28
N ASN A 114 8.34 5.19 6.56
CA ASN A 114 9.00 4.42 7.60
C ASN A 114 9.28 5.31 8.80
N TYR A 115 8.76 4.91 9.94
CA TYR A 115 8.95 5.59 11.22
C TYR A 115 10.12 4.96 11.97
N GLY A 116 11.15 5.76 12.24
CA GLY A 116 12.36 5.30 12.90
C GLY A 116 13.32 4.60 11.92
N GLN A 117 14.39 3.99 12.49
CA GLN A 117 15.46 3.34 11.72
C GLN A 117 15.24 1.83 11.49
N LYS A 118 14.03 1.33 11.74
CA LYS A 118 13.72 -0.08 11.53
C LYS A 118 13.48 -0.36 10.06
N ASN A 119 14.42 -1.04 9.42
CA ASN A 119 14.21 -1.63 8.11
C ASN A 119 13.27 -2.84 8.24
N SER A 120 12.11 -2.76 7.62
CA SER A 120 11.19 -3.90 7.47
C SER A 120 11.38 -4.59 6.12
N ASP A 121 12.64 -4.78 5.70
CA ASP A 121 12.97 -5.25 4.36
C ASP A 121 12.47 -6.68 4.08
N ASN A 122 12.16 -7.45 5.11
CA ASN A 122 11.70 -8.84 5.03
C ASN A 122 10.20 -9.02 5.38
N SER A 123 9.39 -8.02 5.15
CA SER A 123 7.97 -8.14 5.43
C SER A 123 7.27 -9.08 4.43
N ASN A 124 6.58 -10.10 4.95
CA ASN A 124 5.72 -10.99 4.14
C ASN A 124 4.33 -10.41 3.88
N THR A 125 4.06 -9.21 4.35
CA THR A 125 2.78 -8.50 4.17
C THR A 125 3.02 -7.07 3.75
N LYS A 126 2.15 -6.56 2.87
CA LYS A 126 2.12 -5.15 2.47
C LYS A 126 0.68 -4.68 2.46
N ILE A 127 0.48 -3.45 2.90
CA ILE A 127 -0.83 -2.81 2.91
C ILE A 127 -0.74 -1.55 2.06
N LEU A 128 -1.59 -1.48 1.04
CA LEU A 128 -1.76 -0.30 0.20
C LEU A 128 -3.05 0.39 0.59
N LYS A 129 -2.95 1.64 1.04
CA LYS A 129 -4.10 2.48 1.33
C LYS A 129 -4.23 3.58 0.28
N VAL A 130 -5.42 3.71 -0.29
CA VAL A 130 -5.76 4.75 -1.26
C VAL A 130 -6.86 5.62 -0.68
N ASN A 131 -6.57 6.89 -0.50
CA ASN A 131 -7.53 7.88 0.00
C ASN A 131 -7.84 8.90 -1.08
N GLY A 132 -9.10 9.27 -1.20
CA GLY A 132 -9.49 10.44 -1.98
C GLY A 132 -9.23 11.74 -1.22
N ILE A 133 -9.09 12.83 -1.95
CA ILE A 133 -8.88 14.15 -1.35
C ILE A 133 -10.25 14.81 -1.17
N GLY A 134 -10.72 14.87 0.08
CA GLY A 134 -11.94 15.59 0.45
C GLY A 134 -13.26 14.98 -0.05
N ASN A 135 -13.26 13.69 -0.42
CA ASN A 135 -14.44 13.02 -0.98
C ASN A 135 -14.83 11.72 -0.25
N GLY A 136 -14.25 11.46 0.91
CA GLY A 136 -14.59 10.27 1.72
C GLY A 136 -14.12 8.93 1.13
N TYR A 137 -13.40 8.92 0.01
CA TYR A 137 -12.93 7.70 -0.63
C TYR A 137 -11.80 7.07 0.17
N THR A 138 -11.96 5.80 0.55
CA THR A 138 -10.95 5.02 1.25
C THR A 138 -11.02 3.56 0.83
N ASN A 139 -9.94 3.08 0.24
CA ASN A 139 -9.76 1.68 -0.13
C ASN A 139 -8.44 1.15 0.43
N ILE A 140 -8.45 -0.06 0.95
CA ILE A 140 -7.27 -0.71 1.52
C ILE A 140 -7.12 -2.09 0.89
N PHE A 141 -5.91 -2.36 0.39
CA PHE A 141 -5.54 -3.61 -0.24
C PHE A 141 -4.48 -4.30 0.60
N TYR A 142 -4.74 -5.56 0.96
CA TYR A 142 -3.86 -6.35 1.80
C TYR A 142 -3.21 -7.45 0.97
N PHE A 143 -1.89 -7.34 0.81
CA PHE A 143 -1.07 -8.29 0.09
C PHE A 143 -0.25 -9.12 1.06
N ARG A 144 0.03 -10.37 0.69
CA ARG A 144 0.91 -11.25 1.44
C ARG A 144 1.70 -12.15 0.51
N ARG A 145 2.85 -12.64 0.99
CA ARG A 145 3.53 -13.76 0.35
C ARG A 145 2.85 -15.06 0.77
N HIS A 146 2.47 -15.83 -0.23
CA HIS A 146 1.96 -17.18 -0.06
C HIS A 146 2.75 -18.11 -0.97
N ARG A 147 3.46 -19.09 -0.40
CA ARG A 147 4.31 -20.04 -1.13
C ARG A 147 5.35 -19.33 -2.01
N GLY A 148 5.96 -18.25 -1.51
CA GLY A 148 6.98 -17.47 -2.20
C GLY A 148 6.45 -16.47 -3.24
N GLU A 149 5.16 -16.37 -3.43
CA GLU A 149 4.53 -15.44 -4.36
C GLU A 149 3.64 -14.43 -3.63
N TRP A 150 3.58 -13.21 -4.14
CA TRP A 150 2.66 -12.20 -3.65
C TRP A 150 1.26 -12.45 -4.16
N GLU A 151 0.25 -12.26 -3.28
CA GLU A 151 -1.17 -12.31 -3.61
C GLU A 151 -1.95 -11.22 -2.88
N LEU A 152 -3.03 -10.73 -3.50
CA LEU A 152 -4.07 -9.97 -2.82
C LEU A 152 -4.97 -10.95 -2.08
N TYR A 153 -5.08 -10.83 -0.76
CA TYR A 153 -5.90 -11.74 0.03
C TYR A 153 -7.09 -11.08 0.73
N LYS A 154 -7.10 -9.75 0.82
CA LYS A 154 -8.17 -8.99 1.46
C LYS A 154 -8.28 -7.60 0.85
N TYR A 155 -9.51 -7.15 0.68
CA TYR A 155 -9.84 -5.82 0.18
C TYR A 155 -10.88 -5.17 1.09
N GLU A 156 -10.69 -3.89 1.39
CA GLU A 156 -11.57 -3.11 2.23
C GLU A 156 -11.98 -1.83 1.51
N ASP A 157 -13.28 -1.60 1.40
CA ASP A 157 -13.87 -0.37 0.88
C ASP A 157 -14.77 0.24 1.95
N THR A 158 -14.25 1.25 2.62
CA THR A 158 -14.97 2.03 3.65
C THR A 158 -15.23 3.46 3.17
N SER A 159 -15.36 3.63 1.87
CA SER A 159 -15.71 4.93 1.28
C SER A 159 -17.10 5.39 1.72
N ILE A 160 -17.23 6.66 2.07
CA ILE A 160 -18.47 7.31 2.51
C ILE A 160 -18.81 8.49 1.62
#